data_0cbe5e68b3916dae782f6359a803b0eb
#
_entry.id   0cbe5e68b3916dae782f6359a803b0eb
#
_cell.length_a   1.000
_cell.length_b   1.000
_cell.length_c   1.000
_cell.angle_alpha   90.00
_cell.angle_beta   90.00
_cell.angle_gamma   90.00
#
_symmetry.space_group_name_H-M   'P 1'
#
loop_
_entity.id
_entity.type
_entity.pdbx_description
1 polymer ?
#
loop_
_entity_poly.entity_id
_entity_poly.type
_entity_poly.pdbx_seq_one_letter_code
_entity_poly.pdbx_strand_id
1 'polypeptide(L)'
;MASTYTDGLAVEIIGSGDKAGSWGDVTNNNLKALEQGVRGFSTIAVTGTSTNINLPDGETASETSGDARIRSSVVRFTGASGNHTVTLQVGGTSTGVKTSFIAINALDSTHSLIIDVGGTDATIPNGYAAHIHVNGTTVTNSFANLSVDKLALGNQEV
;
A
#
# COMPACT_ATOMS: atom_id res chain seq x y z
N MET A 1 -21.08 -2.10 22.31
CA MET A 1 -21.19 -1.65 20.88
C MET A 1 -20.02 -2.28 20.16
N ALA A 2 -20.25 -2.92 19.01
CA ALA A 2 -19.15 -3.59 18.27
C ALA A 2 -18.10 -2.58 17.82
N SER A 3 -16.83 -3.01 17.80
CA SER A 3 -15.74 -2.23 17.25
C SER A 3 -15.95 -1.95 15.74
N THR A 4 -15.43 -0.84 15.28
CA THR A 4 -15.36 -0.47 13.85
C THR A 4 -13.89 -0.22 13.47
N TYR A 5 -13.62 0.07 12.18
CA TYR A 5 -12.24 0.24 11.72
C TYR A 5 -12.11 1.48 10.84
N THR A 6 -10.91 2.04 10.79
CA THR A 6 -10.60 3.16 9.90
C THR A 6 -10.38 2.68 8.46
N ASP A 7 -10.77 3.50 7.47
CA ASP A 7 -10.75 3.12 6.05
C ASP A 7 -9.34 2.83 5.49
N GLY A 8 -8.30 3.50 5.98
CA GLY A 8 -6.96 3.43 5.38
C GLY A 8 -6.07 2.35 6.00
N LEU A 9 -5.83 2.45 7.30
CA LEU A 9 -4.92 1.55 8.00
C LEU A 9 -5.65 0.41 8.71
N ALA A 10 -6.98 0.33 8.63
CA ALA A 10 -7.81 -0.62 9.36
C ALA A 10 -7.49 -0.67 10.87
N VAL A 11 -7.27 0.51 11.46
CA VAL A 11 -7.06 0.67 12.90
C VAL A 11 -8.38 0.48 13.63
N GLU A 12 -8.41 -0.36 14.64
CA GLU A 12 -9.62 -0.68 15.40
C GLU A 12 -10.08 0.50 16.25
N ILE A 13 -11.31 0.93 16.04
CA ILE A 13 -12.02 1.90 16.90
C ILE A 13 -12.82 1.10 17.90
N ILE A 14 -12.33 1.02 19.14
CA ILE A 14 -12.90 0.21 20.20
C ILE A 14 -14.25 0.81 20.63
N GLY A 15 -15.31 0.01 20.55
CA GLY A 15 -16.62 0.39 21.06
C GLY A 15 -16.63 0.53 22.58
N SER A 16 -17.46 1.43 23.12
CA SER A 16 -17.61 1.59 24.58
C SER A 16 -18.05 0.29 25.23
N GLY A 17 -17.30 -0.18 26.22
CA GLY A 17 -17.53 -1.44 26.93
C GLY A 17 -17.11 -2.70 26.17
N ASP A 18 -16.53 -2.56 24.99
CA ASP A 18 -15.96 -3.66 24.20
C ASP A 18 -14.52 -3.97 24.64
N LYS A 19 -14.01 -5.16 24.26
CA LYS A 19 -12.61 -5.56 24.49
C LYS A 19 -12.19 -5.64 25.98
N ALA A 20 -13.12 -5.93 26.91
CA ALA A 20 -12.76 -6.18 28.31
C ALA A 20 -11.73 -7.33 28.37
N GLY A 21 -10.57 -7.06 28.97
CA GLY A 21 -9.45 -8.02 29.09
C GLY A 21 -8.49 -8.09 27.92
N SER A 22 -8.81 -7.53 26.74
CA SER A 22 -7.93 -7.47 25.56
C SER A 22 -7.64 -6.05 25.07
N TRP A 23 -8.09 -5.04 25.80
CA TRP A 23 -7.92 -3.63 25.43
C TRP A 23 -6.47 -3.24 25.17
N GLY A 24 -5.54 -3.74 26.00
CA GLY A 24 -4.11 -3.45 25.84
C GLY A 24 -3.53 -4.00 24.54
N ASP A 25 -3.93 -5.20 24.14
CA ASP A 25 -3.46 -5.84 22.90
C ASP A 25 -3.98 -5.09 21.67
N VAL A 26 -5.27 -4.70 21.68
CA VAL A 26 -5.86 -3.90 20.61
C VAL A 26 -5.16 -2.55 20.47
N THR A 27 -4.93 -1.86 21.58
CA THR A 27 -4.23 -0.57 21.59
C THR A 27 -2.81 -0.70 21.04
N ASN A 28 -2.08 -1.73 21.48
CA ASN A 28 -0.72 -1.98 20.99
C ASN A 28 -0.69 -2.32 19.49
N ASN A 29 -1.66 -3.10 19.01
CA ASN A 29 -1.75 -3.39 17.57
C ASN A 29 -2.07 -2.13 16.76
N ASN A 30 -2.95 -1.27 17.24
CA ASN A 30 -3.25 0.01 16.62
C ASN A 30 -2.02 0.92 16.53
N LEU A 31 -1.24 1.02 17.62
CA LEU A 31 0.00 1.80 17.63
C LEU A 31 1.02 1.27 16.61
N LYS A 32 1.17 -0.06 16.51
CA LYS A 32 2.03 -0.70 15.51
C LYS A 32 1.55 -0.42 14.07
N ALA A 33 0.24 -0.46 13.83
CA ALA A 33 -0.32 -0.15 12.51
C ALA A 33 -0.07 1.32 12.13
N LEU A 34 -0.18 2.25 13.08
CA LEU A 34 0.14 3.66 12.86
C LEU A 34 1.64 3.87 12.59
N GLU A 35 2.50 3.23 13.36
CA GLU A 35 3.96 3.28 13.16
C GLU A 35 4.33 2.75 11.78
N GLN A 36 3.77 1.61 11.38
CA GLN A 36 3.98 1.01 10.06
C GLN A 36 3.55 1.97 8.94
N GLY A 37 2.40 2.64 9.08
CA GLY A 37 1.91 3.62 8.11
C GLY A 37 2.79 4.85 7.96
N VAL A 38 3.48 5.25 9.04
CA VAL A 38 4.33 6.46 9.04
C VAL A 38 5.75 6.17 8.51
N ARG A 39 6.36 5.05 8.89
CA ARG A 39 7.77 4.76 8.60
C ARG A 39 8.07 3.32 8.19
N GLY A 40 7.05 2.48 8.10
CA GLY A 40 7.24 1.07 7.76
C GLY A 40 7.82 0.86 6.35
N PHE A 41 8.64 -0.17 6.22
CA PHE A 41 9.15 -0.68 4.95
C PHE A 41 8.82 -2.15 4.84
N SER A 42 8.13 -2.53 3.77
CA SER A 42 7.78 -3.93 3.52
C SER A 42 8.21 -4.40 2.14
N THR A 43 8.50 -5.69 2.03
CA THR A 43 8.71 -6.35 0.74
C THR A 43 7.60 -7.38 0.51
N ILE A 44 6.95 -7.29 -0.63
CA ILE A 44 5.92 -8.23 -1.08
C ILE A 44 6.46 -8.97 -2.31
N ALA A 45 6.71 -10.27 -2.16
CA ALA A 45 7.01 -11.13 -3.29
C ALA A 45 5.70 -11.51 -3.98
N VAL A 46 5.62 -11.26 -5.27
CA VAL A 46 4.47 -11.57 -6.12
C VAL A 46 4.83 -12.66 -7.14
N THR A 47 3.83 -13.41 -7.60
CA THR A 47 4.01 -14.50 -8.57
C THR A 47 2.93 -14.45 -9.64
N GLY A 48 3.24 -14.94 -10.83
CA GLY A 48 2.29 -14.89 -11.95
C GLY A 48 2.07 -13.47 -12.46
N THR A 49 0.86 -13.17 -12.91
CA THR A 49 0.49 -11.90 -13.55
C THR A 49 -0.40 -10.99 -12.70
N SER A 50 -0.96 -11.51 -11.60
CA SER A 50 -1.82 -10.72 -10.70
C SER A 50 -1.80 -11.23 -9.28
N THR A 51 -2.00 -10.32 -8.32
CA THR A 51 -2.17 -10.61 -6.89
C THR A 51 -3.21 -9.67 -6.30
N ASN A 52 -4.17 -10.22 -5.56
CA ASN A 52 -5.05 -9.41 -4.73
C ASN A 52 -4.42 -9.24 -3.35
N ILE A 53 -4.36 -8.01 -2.86
CA ILE A 53 -3.95 -7.67 -1.50
C ILE A 53 -5.18 -7.12 -0.80
N ASN A 54 -5.70 -7.91 0.14
CA ASN A 54 -6.88 -7.54 0.90
C ASN A 54 -6.49 -7.20 2.33
N LEU A 55 -6.77 -5.98 2.74
CA LEU A 55 -6.57 -5.54 4.11
C LEU A 55 -7.90 -5.68 4.89
N PRO A 56 -8.15 -6.81 5.53
CA PRO A 56 -9.36 -7.00 6.31
C PRO A 56 -9.30 -6.22 7.63
N ASP A 57 -10.47 -5.91 8.16
CA ASP A 57 -10.60 -5.36 9.50
C ASP A 57 -10.00 -6.33 10.54
N GLY A 58 -9.29 -5.78 11.52
CA GLY A 58 -8.64 -6.57 12.56
C GLY A 58 -7.33 -7.25 12.17
N GLU A 59 -6.83 -7.01 10.95
CA GLU A 59 -5.51 -7.52 10.53
C GLU A 59 -4.40 -6.99 11.43
N THR A 60 -3.61 -7.91 12.00
CA THR A 60 -2.48 -7.54 12.85
C THR A 60 -1.40 -6.82 12.04
N ALA A 61 -0.87 -5.72 12.58
CA ALA A 61 0.21 -4.97 11.95
C ALA A 61 1.44 -5.87 11.72
N SER A 62 1.96 -5.90 10.50
CA SER A 62 3.13 -6.68 10.12
C SER A 62 3.83 -6.06 8.91
N GLU A 63 5.16 -5.98 8.98
CA GLU A 63 6.00 -5.58 7.84
C GLU A 63 6.57 -6.79 7.07
N THR A 64 6.43 -8.00 7.61
CA THR A 64 7.10 -9.21 7.10
C THR A 64 6.16 -10.25 6.52
N SER A 65 4.90 -10.24 6.91
CA SER A 65 3.93 -11.27 6.49
C SER A 65 2.53 -10.71 6.29
N GLY A 66 1.69 -11.46 5.59
CA GLY A 66 0.30 -11.14 5.34
C GLY A 66 0.07 -9.89 4.48
N ASP A 67 -1.18 -9.57 4.28
CA ASP A 67 -1.62 -8.40 3.51
C ASP A 67 -1.42 -7.09 4.28
N ALA A 68 -1.25 -7.16 5.61
CA ALA A 68 -0.92 -6.02 6.46
C ALA A 68 0.33 -5.25 6.01
N ARG A 69 1.23 -5.89 5.24
CA ARG A 69 2.42 -5.25 4.65
C ARG A 69 2.10 -4.02 3.80
N ILE A 70 0.90 -3.97 3.21
CA ILE A 70 0.47 -2.82 2.38
C ILE A 70 0.25 -1.53 3.20
N ARG A 71 0.14 -1.63 4.53
CA ARG A 71 0.09 -0.46 5.43
C ARG A 71 1.39 0.33 5.48
N SER A 72 2.51 -0.29 5.10
CA SER A 72 3.82 0.37 5.17
C SER A 72 3.89 1.59 4.28
N SER A 73 4.54 2.65 4.77
CA SER A 73 4.75 3.87 3.99
C SER A 73 5.58 3.65 2.73
N VAL A 74 6.41 2.58 2.71
CA VAL A 74 7.15 2.14 1.53
C VAL A 74 6.93 0.65 1.33
N VAL A 75 6.48 0.25 0.14
CA VAL A 75 6.25 -1.15 -0.23
C VAL A 75 7.04 -1.48 -1.49
N ARG A 76 7.94 -2.44 -1.37
CA ARG A 76 8.75 -2.97 -2.47
C ARG A 76 8.12 -4.26 -3.00
N PHE A 77 7.83 -4.30 -4.29
CA PHE A 77 7.31 -5.48 -4.97
C PHE A 77 8.43 -6.20 -5.71
N THR A 78 8.55 -7.52 -5.53
CA THR A 78 9.62 -8.35 -6.11
C THR A 78 9.04 -9.62 -6.71
N GLY A 79 9.83 -10.31 -7.54
CA GLY A 79 9.43 -11.53 -8.25
C GLY A 79 8.61 -11.21 -9.50
N ALA A 80 7.70 -12.10 -9.87
CA ALA A 80 6.94 -12.13 -11.11
C ALA A 80 7.79 -12.37 -12.37
N SER A 81 7.22 -13.12 -13.31
CA SER A 81 7.84 -13.47 -14.61
C SER A 81 7.24 -12.68 -15.78
N GLY A 82 6.48 -11.65 -15.51
CA GLY A 82 5.80 -10.77 -16.48
C GLY A 82 5.33 -9.48 -15.82
N ASN A 83 4.65 -8.62 -16.59
CA ASN A 83 3.95 -7.48 -16.01
C ASN A 83 2.98 -7.99 -14.95
N HIS A 84 2.90 -7.29 -13.83
CA HIS A 84 2.12 -7.76 -12.68
C HIS A 84 1.14 -6.71 -12.19
N THR A 85 -0.12 -7.11 -12.05
CA THR A 85 -1.18 -6.27 -11.48
C THR A 85 -1.39 -6.61 -10.01
N VAL A 86 -1.28 -5.62 -9.15
CA VAL A 86 -1.64 -5.70 -7.73
C VAL A 86 -2.97 -5.00 -7.55
N THR A 87 -4.03 -5.76 -7.28
CA THR A 87 -5.35 -5.22 -6.97
C THR A 87 -5.50 -5.06 -5.46
N LEU A 88 -5.64 -3.81 -5.02
CA LEU A 88 -5.85 -3.48 -3.62
C LEU A 88 -7.33 -3.63 -3.26
N GLN A 89 -7.59 -4.23 -2.09
CA GLN A 89 -8.94 -4.51 -1.60
C GLN A 89 -9.07 -4.16 -0.12
N VAL A 90 -10.29 -3.80 0.30
CA VAL A 90 -10.71 -3.71 1.70
C VAL A 90 -11.98 -4.53 1.85
N GLY A 91 -12.01 -5.46 2.82
CA GLY A 91 -13.15 -6.37 2.99
C GLY A 91 -13.47 -7.22 1.76
N GLY A 92 -12.46 -7.56 0.93
CA GLY A 92 -12.62 -8.36 -0.28
C GLY A 92 -13.16 -7.61 -1.51
N THR A 93 -13.27 -6.27 -1.44
CA THR A 93 -13.68 -5.42 -2.56
C THR A 93 -12.61 -4.41 -2.92
N SER A 94 -12.47 -4.09 -4.20
CA SER A 94 -11.55 -3.05 -4.68
C SER A 94 -12.14 -1.63 -4.61
N THR A 95 -13.41 -1.50 -4.27
CA THR A 95 -14.05 -0.19 -4.08
C THR A 95 -13.90 0.28 -2.63
N GLY A 96 -13.72 1.58 -2.44
CA GLY A 96 -13.61 2.19 -1.12
C GLY A 96 -12.21 2.14 -0.49
N VAL A 97 -11.23 1.59 -1.19
CA VAL A 97 -9.82 1.60 -0.73
C VAL A 97 -9.32 3.03 -0.61
N LYS A 98 -8.78 3.39 0.54
CA LYS A 98 -8.15 4.70 0.78
C LYS A 98 -6.77 4.46 1.41
N THR A 99 -5.72 4.74 0.65
CA THR A 99 -4.35 4.56 1.13
C THR A 99 -3.38 5.45 0.37
N SER A 100 -2.19 5.65 0.95
CA SER A 100 -1.10 6.36 0.29
C SER A 100 0.22 5.74 0.74
N PHE A 101 1.08 5.39 -0.22
CA PHE A 101 2.38 4.78 0.03
C PHE A 101 3.32 4.97 -1.15
N ILE A 102 4.61 4.76 -0.92
CA ILE A 102 5.59 4.67 -2.01
C ILE A 102 5.66 3.22 -2.47
N ALA A 103 5.29 2.96 -3.71
CA ALA A 103 5.47 1.67 -4.36
C ALA A 103 6.81 1.63 -5.10
N ILE A 104 7.62 0.61 -4.85
CA ILE A 104 8.88 0.36 -5.56
C ILE A 104 8.69 -0.87 -6.44
N ASN A 105 8.85 -0.70 -7.75
CA ASN A 105 8.87 -1.82 -8.69
C ASN A 105 10.28 -2.42 -8.76
N ALA A 106 10.46 -3.56 -8.13
CA ALA A 106 11.67 -4.38 -8.17
C ALA A 106 11.32 -5.81 -8.66
N LEU A 107 10.39 -5.90 -9.61
CA LEU A 107 10.06 -7.14 -10.31
C LEU A 107 11.27 -7.61 -11.14
N ASP A 108 11.24 -8.88 -11.52
CA ASP A 108 12.32 -9.42 -12.35
C ASP A 108 12.29 -8.81 -13.77
N SER A 109 13.47 -8.56 -14.34
CA SER A 109 13.64 -8.01 -15.70
C SER A 109 12.97 -6.64 -15.90
N THR A 110 12.36 -6.41 -17.08
CA THR A 110 11.78 -5.14 -17.52
C THR A 110 10.28 -5.02 -17.26
N HIS A 111 9.73 -5.79 -16.33
CA HIS A 111 8.30 -5.89 -16.13
C HIS A 111 7.72 -4.69 -15.38
N SER A 112 6.58 -4.22 -15.83
CA SER A 112 5.83 -3.15 -15.18
C SER A 112 5.00 -3.68 -14.02
N LEU A 113 4.96 -2.90 -12.95
CA LEU A 113 4.03 -3.07 -11.84
C LEU A 113 2.82 -2.17 -12.07
N ILE A 114 1.63 -2.74 -11.97
CA ILE A 114 0.35 -2.03 -12.11
C ILE A 114 -0.34 -2.08 -10.76
N ILE A 115 -0.70 -0.93 -10.21
CA ILE A 115 -1.52 -0.82 -9.00
C ILE A 115 -2.95 -0.50 -9.43
N ASP A 116 -3.88 -1.36 -9.04
CA ASP A 116 -5.28 -1.35 -9.45
C ASP A 116 -6.23 -1.34 -8.25
N VAL A 117 -7.38 -0.69 -8.42
CA VAL A 117 -8.53 -0.71 -7.48
C VAL A 117 -9.86 -0.89 -8.23
N GLY A 118 -9.81 -1.50 -9.42
CA GLY A 118 -11.00 -1.73 -10.24
C GLY A 118 -11.52 -0.50 -10.99
N GLY A 119 -10.76 0.58 -11.02
CA GLY A 119 -11.10 1.83 -11.74
C GLY A 119 -9.92 2.33 -12.55
N THR A 120 -9.27 3.41 -12.11
CA THR A 120 -8.07 3.94 -12.75
C THR A 120 -6.81 3.34 -12.15
N ASP A 121 -5.90 2.87 -12.97
CA ASP A 121 -4.65 2.21 -12.57
C ASP A 121 -3.46 3.15 -12.60
N ALA A 122 -2.40 2.80 -11.86
CA ALA A 122 -1.09 3.41 -11.99
C ALA A 122 -0.05 2.37 -12.42
N THR A 123 0.65 2.64 -13.51
CA THR A 123 1.74 1.79 -14.01
C THR A 123 3.09 2.35 -13.59
N ILE A 124 3.92 1.51 -13.00
CA ILE A 124 5.27 1.83 -12.52
C ILE A 124 6.27 0.99 -13.32
N PRO A 125 7.14 1.60 -14.15
CA PRO A 125 8.17 0.86 -14.87
C PRO A 125 9.16 0.16 -13.93
N ASN A 126 9.82 -0.89 -14.41
CA ASN A 126 10.84 -1.61 -13.62
C ASN A 126 11.97 -0.69 -13.16
N GLY A 127 12.40 -0.87 -11.92
CA GLY A 127 13.46 -0.08 -11.29
C GLY A 127 13.03 1.30 -10.80
N TYR A 128 11.77 1.69 -11.02
CA TYR A 128 11.23 2.97 -10.56
C TYR A 128 10.40 2.82 -9.29
N ALA A 129 10.24 3.95 -8.60
CA ALA A 129 9.31 4.11 -7.50
C ALA A 129 8.25 5.17 -7.87
N ALA A 130 7.07 5.04 -7.28
CA ALA A 130 5.98 6.00 -7.43
C ALA A 130 5.30 6.25 -6.10
N HIS A 131 4.91 7.49 -5.84
CA HIS A 131 4.02 7.80 -4.74
C HIS A 131 2.57 7.54 -5.18
N ILE A 132 2.00 6.48 -4.67
CA ILE A 132 0.65 6.03 -4.97
C ILE A 132 -0.32 6.65 -3.98
N HIS A 133 -1.36 7.27 -4.49
CA HIS A 133 -2.51 7.71 -3.72
C HIS A 133 -3.77 7.06 -4.27
N VAL A 134 -4.54 6.44 -3.39
CA VAL A 134 -5.80 5.76 -3.73
C VAL A 134 -6.95 6.45 -3.02
N ASN A 135 -7.98 6.81 -3.77
CA ASN A 135 -9.18 7.44 -3.26
C ASN A 135 -10.44 6.72 -3.78
N GLY A 136 -10.76 5.59 -3.16
CA GLY A 136 -11.94 4.81 -3.50
C GLY A 136 -11.78 3.97 -4.75
N THR A 137 -11.91 4.54 -5.94
CA THR A 137 -11.85 3.84 -7.24
C THR A 137 -10.74 4.37 -8.15
N THR A 138 -9.95 5.33 -7.66
CA THR A 138 -8.92 5.99 -8.46
C THR A 138 -7.56 5.78 -7.84
N VAL A 139 -6.60 5.31 -8.65
CA VAL A 139 -5.18 5.28 -8.32
C VAL A 139 -4.47 6.43 -9.02
N THR A 140 -3.76 7.24 -8.27
CA THR A 140 -2.96 8.34 -8.79
C THR A 140 -1.49 8.13 -8.45
N ASN A 141 -0.61 8.23 -9.45
CA ASN A 141 0.83 8.40 -9.24
C ASN A 141 1.11 9.90 -9.11
N SER A 142 1.35 10.36 -7.89
CA SER A 142 1.54 11.80 -7.61
C SER A 142 2.78 12.40 -8.27
N PHE A 143 3.72 11.57 -8.74
CA PHE A 143 4.92 12.01 -9.44
C PHE A 143 4.88 11.82 -10.96
N ALA A 144 3.82 11.23 -11.51
CA ALA A 144 3.72 10.94 -12.95
C ALA A 144 3.77 12.20 -13.82
N ASN A 145 3.45 13.37 -13.27
CA ASN A 145 3.44 14.65 -13.96
C ASN A 145 4.52 15.63 -13.46
N LEU A 146 5.52 15.15 -12.72
CA LEU A 146 6.73 15.94 -12.48
C LEU A 146 7.49 16.07 -13.79
N SER A 147 7.21 17.17 -14.51
CA SER A 147 7.98 17.54 -15.70
C SER A 147 9.43 17.83 -15.27
N VAL A 148 10.35 17.04 -15.77
CA VAL A 148 11.80 17.22 -15.55
C VAL A 148 12.29 18.51 -16.21
N ASP A 149 11.49 19.14 -17.08
CA ASP A 149 11.80 20.40 -17.75
C ASP A 149 11.97 21.60 -16.81
N LYS A 150 11.58 21.45 -15.54
CA LYS A 150 11.78 22.46 -14.49
C LYS A 150 12.76 22.06 -13.39
N LEU A 151 13.30 20.86 -13.40
CA LEU A 151 14.48 20.55 -12.63
C LEU A 151 15.67 21.16 -13.37
N ALA A 152 15.95 22.43 -13.08
CA ALA A 152 17.21 23.03 -13.48
C ALA A 152 18.33 22.31 -12.69
N LEU A 153 18.73 21.15 -13.19
CA LEU A 153 20.06 20.62 -12.90
C LEU A 153 20.99 21.66 -13.47
N GLY A 154 21.58 22.46 -12.59
CA GLY A 154 22.50 23.52 -12.99
C GLY A 154 23.46 23.01 -14.04
N ASN A 155 23.67 23.80 -15.10
CA ASN A 155 24.59 23.52 -16.19
C ASN A 155 25.86 22.84 -15.67
N GLN A 156 25.94 21.52 -15.84
CA GLN A 156 27.20 20.83 -15.88
C GLN A 156 27.61 20.86 -17.36
N GLU A 157 28.29 21.94 -17.75
CA GLU A 157 29.08 21.92 -18.97
C GLU A 157 30.17 20.85 -18.78
N VAL A 158 30.18 19.82 -19.64
CA VAL A 158 31.27 18.88 -19.83
C VAL A 158 32.18 19.40 -20.93
#